data_8f2d4925c8c9449ca33a746deb1d2d7e
#
_entry.id   8f2d4925c8c9449ca33a746deb1d2d7e
#
_cell.length_a   1.000
_cell.length_b   1.000
_cell.length_c   1.000
_cell.angle_alpha   90.00
_cell.angle_beta   90.00
_cell.angle_gamma   90.00
#
_symmetry.space_group_name_H-M   'P 1'
#
loop_
_entity.id
_entity.type
_entity.pdbx_description
1 polymer ?
#
loop_
_entity_poly.entity_id
_entity_poly.type
_entity_poly.pdbx_seq_one_letter_code
_entity_poly.pdbx_strand_id
1 'polypeptide(L)'
;MTREFELFVAGRYLRARRKQAVLSLITAISILGVAAGTMALVIALAITNGFRNTLQANLLGATAHVSILEREPGPGISNWRALTKKLAKLPHVTSATPSLYGSVLFVGPLQSTGGILKGIDLQSPRAQTDIVSHLKEGSLKGLEPGPGLPGIILGSKLARNTGMMLGSVVTVLSPQGELTPFGPRLSQHRFRVTGLFESGFYEIDAQWAFTSLASAQTVLAVDDVVNSIELKVDNIDLAEEVANEAGKIIEKRLAATNWKEQNRPILRALSMERIVTVVVIGLIQLVAALNILIALVMMVMEKHRDIAILMSMGAKSAQIRKIFILQGVLIGVIGTIIGLITGYGLCFLLDHFQVLKLDEEVYSLAYVPFDPRWTDAIWIAAVAIAVSFLATIYPARSASRISPVEALRYE
;
A
#
# COMPACT_ATOMS: atom_id res chain seq x y z
N MET A 1 -21.92 -26.69 41.51
CA MET A 1 -21.80 -25.23 41.34
C MET A 1 -21.69 -24.97 39.85
N THR A 2 -22.62 -24.16 39.35
CA THR A 2 -22.93 -23.99 37.92
C THR A 2 -21.95 -23.02 37.26
N ARG A 3 -21.83 -23.04 35.90
CA ARG A 3 -21.09 -22.07 35.04
C ARG A 3 -21.40 -20.60 35.38
N GLU A 4 -22.61 -20.35 35.89
CA GLU A 4 -23.09 -19.01 36.34
C GLU A 4 -22.33 -18.46 37.55
N PHE A 5 -21.87 -19.34 38.47
CA PHE A 5 -21.08 -18.90 39.64
C PHE A 5 -19.70 -18.37 39.23
N GLU A 6 -19.02 -19.05 38.30
CA GLU A 6 -17.69 -18.67 37.82
C GLU A 6 -17.71 -17.32 37.09
N LEU A 7 -18.73 -17.10 36.25
CA LEU A 7 -18.98 -15.79 35.55
C LEU A 7 -19.36 -14.68 36.51
N PHE A 8 -20.22 -14.97 37.50
CA PHE A 8 -20.65 -14.01 38.50
C PHE A 8 -19.48 -13.52 39.35
N VAL A 9 -18.63 -14.43 39.83
CA VAL A 9 -17.46 -14.10 40.65
C VAL A 9 -16.42 -13.33 39.81
N ALA A 10 -16.13 -13.75 38.57
CA ALA A 10 -15.21 -13.08 37.69
C ALA A 10 -15.68 -11.63 37.36
N GLY A 11 -16.95 -11.43 37.03
CA GLY A 11 -17.52 -10.13 36.77
C GLY A 11 -17.56 -9.22 38.01
N ARG A 12 -17.78 -9.81 39.19
CA ARG A 12 -17.82 -9.06 40.47
C ARG A 12 -16.42 -8.63 40.90
N TYR A 13 -15.38 -9.40 40.60
CA TYR A 13 -13.98 -9.01 40.84
C TYR A 13 -13.53 -7.87 39.94
N LEU A 14 -14.07 -7.76 38.72
CA LEU A 14 -13.82 -6.60 37.85
C LEU A 14 -14.52 -5.31 38.33
N ARG A 15 -15.62 -5.44 39.12
CA ARG A 15 -16.46 -4.34 39.53
C ARG A 15 -16.26 -4.01 41.03
N ALA A 16 -15.02 -3.66 41.39
CA ALA A 16 -14.66 -3.40 42.80
C ALA A 16 -15.33 -2.13 43.37
N ARG A 17 -15.87 -2.21 44.61
CA ARG A 17 -16.38 -1.07 45.39
C ARG A 17 -15.21 -0.24 45.97
N ARG A 18 -15.49 1.03 46.34
CA ARG A 18 -14.59 2.10 46.81
C ARG A 18 -13.40 1.72 47.72
N LYS A 19 -13.42 0.57 48.43
CA LYS A 19 -12.31 0.12 49.30
C LYS A 19 -11.18 -0.66 48.56
N GLN A 20 -11.28 -0.91 47.23
CA GLN A 20 -10.31 -1.65 46.44
C GLN A 20 -9.91 -0.85 45.19
N ALA A 21 -9.60 0.44 45.39
CA ALA A 21 -9.22 1.34 44.27
C ALA A 21 -8.02 0.84 43.46
N VAL A 22 -7.04 0.21 44.14
CA VAL A 22 -5.83 -0.34 43.51
C VAL A 22 -6.16 -1.46 42.50
N LEU A 23 -7.08 -2.38 42.87
CA LEU A 23 -7.51 -3.47 41.96
C LEU A 23 -8.21 -2.95 40.71
N SER A 24 -9.08 -1.96 40.90
CA SER A 24 -9.80 -1.32 39.80
C SER A 24 -8.83 -0.60 38.86
N LEU A 25 -7.79 0.05 39.43
CA LEU A 25 -6.74 0.73 38.65
C LEU A 25 -5.91 -0.27 37.84
N ILE A 26 -5.47 -1.38 38.45
CA ILE A 26 -4.71 -2.44 37.76
C ILE A 26 -5.51 -3.02 36.59
N THR A 27 -6.79 -3.31 36.83
CA THR A 27 -7.69 -3.82 35.77
C THR A 27 -7.88 -2.81 34.65
N ALA A 28 -8.08 -1.53 34.99
CA ALA A 28 -8.24 -0.46 34.00
C ALA A 28 -6.96 -0.28 33.16
N ILE A 29 -5.77 -0.29 33.79
CA ILE A 29 -4.49 -0.22 33.09
C ILE A 29 -4.33 -1.42 32.14
N SER A 30 -4.74 -2.63 32.57
CA SER A 30 -4.65 -3.83 31.72
C SER A 30 -5.59 -3.72 30.52
N ILE A 31 -6.83 -3.28 30.69
CA ILE A 31 -7.78 -3.06 29.60
C ILE A 31 -7.26 -1.99 28.64
N LEU A 32 -6.72 -0.87 29.17
CA LEU A 32 -6.12 0.19 28.36
C LEU A 32 -4.89 -0.30 27.60
N GLY A 33 -4.04 -1.13 28.22
CA GLY A 33 -2.89 -1.72 27.57
C GLY A 33 -3.26 -2.61 26.38
N VAL A 34 -4.28 -3.48 26.55
CA VAL A 34 -4.81 -4.30 25.44
C VAL A 34 -5.47 -3.44 24.39
N ALA A 35 -6.26 -2.44 24.78
CA ALA A 35 -6.92 -1.53 23.87
C ALA A 35 -5.91 -0.74 23.03
N ALA A 36 -4.88 -0.19 23.66
CA ALA A 36 -3.80 0.53 22.98
C ALA A 36 -3.04 -0.39 21.99
N GLY A 37 -2.70 -1.61 22.42
CA GLY A 37 -2.06 -2.60 21.54
C GLY A 37 -2.93 -2.97 20.33
N THR A 38 -4.22 -3.22 20.56
CA THR A 38 -5.19 -3.52 19.49
C THR A 38 -5.39 -2.32 18.55
N MET A 39 -5.52 -1.11 19.09
CA MET A 39 -5.62 0.12 18.32
C MET A 39 -4.38 0.33 17.44
N ALA A 40 -3.18 0.18 18.01
CA ALA A 40 -1.92 0.30 17.26
C ALA A 40 -1.84 -0.71 16.11
N LEU A 41 -2.34 -1.93 16.31
CA LEU A 41 -2.42 -2.95 15.27
C LEU A 41 -3.35 -2.57 14.13
N VAL A 42 -4.54 -2.06 14.44
CA VAL A 42 -5.50 -1.60 13.43
C VAL A 42 -4.88 -0.51 12.59
N ILE A 43 -4.26 0.48 13.23
CA ILE A 43 -3.62 1.61 12.54
C ILE A 43 -2.46 1.12 11.65
N ALA A 44 -1.57 0.28 12.17
CA ALA A 44 -0.43 -0.24 11.43
C ALA A 44 -0.87 -1.02 10.17
N LEU A 45 -1.86 -1.92 10.31
CA LEU A 45 -2.40 -2.67 9.18
C LEU A 45 -3.16 -1.77 8.20
N ALA A 46 -3.92 -0.78 8.67
CA ALA A 46 -4.62 0.16 7.82
C ALA A 46 -3.65 0.99 6.96
N ILE A 47 -2.55 1.47 7.54
CA ILE A 47 -1.49 2.17 6.80
C ILE A 47 -0.84 1.24 5.76
N THR A 48 -0.42 0.03 6.16
CA THR A 48 0.21 -0.93 5.25
C THR A 48 -0.71 -1.30 4.09
N ASN A 49 -2.00 -1.56 4.36
CA ASN A 49 -2.98 -1.86 3.33
C ASN A 49 -3.21 -0.65 2.41
N GLY A 50 -3.37 0.55 2.99
CA GLY A 50 -3.57 1.79 2.27
C GLY A 50 -2.42 2.10 1.32
N PHE A 51 -1.19 2.06 1.82
CA PHE A 51 0.03 2.25 1.00
C PHE A 51 0.09 1.27 -0.15
N ARG A 52 -0.07 -0.02 0.14
CA ARG A 52 -0.02 -1.08 -0.87
C ARG A 52 -1.09 -0.91 -1.95
N ASN A 53 -2.34 -0.65 -1.55
CA ASN A 53 -3.44 -0.51 -2.50
C ASN A 53 -3.28 0.75 -3.36
N THR A 54 -2.89 1.87 -2.77
CA THR A 54 -2.69 3.12 -3.50
C THR A 54 -1.52 3.03 -4.46
N LEU A 55 -0.36 2.50 -4.02
CA LEU A 55 0.78 2.29 -4.91
C LEU A 55 0.43 1.32 -6.04
N GLN A 56 -0.25 0.23 -5.74
CA GLN A 56 -0.68 -0.73 -6.77
C GLN A 56 -1.66 -0.09 -7.76
N ALA A 57 -2.65 0.67 -7.28
CA ALA A 57 -3.61 1.36 -8.13
C ALA A 57 -2.92 2.40 -9.03
N ASN A 58 -2.01 3.18 -8.49
CA ASN A 58 -1.26 4.19 -9.24
C ASN A 58 -0.35 3.54 -10.31
N LEU A 59 0.38 2.47 -9.96
CA LEU A 59 1.21 1.73 -10.90
C LEU A 59 0.37 1.16 -12.05
N LEU A 60 -0.80 0.57 -11.74
CA LEU A 60 -1.68 -0.04 -12.73
C LEU A 60 -2.42 0.98 -13.60
N GLY A 61 -2.76 2.14 -13.02
CA GLY A 61 -3.40 3.21 -13.76
C GLY A 61 -2.48 3.86 -14.80
N ALA A 62 -1.20 3.97 -14.48
CA ALA A 62 -0.22 4.71 -15.26
C ALA A 62 0.60 3.85 -16.23
N THR A 63 0.68 2.52 -16.02
CA THR A 63 1.49 1.61 -16.83
C THR A 63 0.67 0.56 -17.58
N ALA A 64 1.25 0.00 -18.63
CA ALA A 64 0.67 -1.14 -19.33
C ALA A 64 0.68 -2.39 -18.44
N HIS A 65 -0.34 -3.25 -18.59
CA HIS A 65 -0.41 -4.50 -17.83
C HIS A 65 0.59 -5.54 -18.36
N VAL A 66 0.82 -5.55 -19.67
CA VAL A 66 1.85 -6.32 -20.37
C VAL A 66 2.53 -5.42 -21.40
N SER A 67 3.85 -5.47 -21.47
CA SER A 67 4.64 -4.73 -22.45
C SER A 67 5.48 -5.70 -23.28
N ILE A 68 5.45 -5.51 -24.58
CA ILE A 68 6.33 -6.19 -25.53
C ILE A 68 7.46 -5.24 -25.85
N LEU A 69 8.69 -5.64 -25.51
CA LEU A 69 9.91 -4.83 -25.60
C LEU A 69 11.00 -5.62 -26.32
N GLU A 70 12.01 -4.95 -26.83
CA GLU A 70 13.22 -5.63 -27.29
C GLU A 70 14.03 -6.15 -26.08
N ARG A 71 14.59 -7.38 -26.21
CA ARG A 71 15.46 -7.99 -25.15
C ARG A 71 16.76 -7.24 -24.98
N GLU A 72 17.30 -6.73 -26.07
CA GLU A 72 18.52 -5.95 -26.14
C GLU A 72 18.23 -4.66 -26.89
N PRO A 73 18.92 -3.56 -26.59
CA PRO A 73 18.79 -2.32 -27.34
C PRO A 73 19.01 -2.57 -28.84
N GLY A 74 17.99 -2.28 -29.64
CA GLY A 74 17.98 -2.59 -31.05
C GLY A 74 17.31 -1.48 -31.88
N PRO A 75 17.08 -1.74 -33.19
CA PRO A 75 16.52 -0.76 -34.12
C PRO A 75 15.03 -0.48 -33.89
N GLY A 76 14.42 -1.15 -32.91
CA GLY A 76 13.00 -1.06 -32.66
C GLY A 76 12.14 -2.09 -33.44
N ILE A 77 10.85 -2.08 -33.18
CA ILE A 77 9.87 -2.99 -33.78
C ILE A 77 9.36 -2.36 -35.06
N SER A 78 9.84 -2.77 -36.24
CA SER A 78 9.46 -2.22 -37.52
C SER A 78 8.09 -2.73 -38.02
N ASN A 79 7.73 -3.98 -37.71
CA ASN A 79 6.45 -4.58 -38.14
C ASN A 79 5.37 -4.43 -37.05
N TRP A 80 5.39 -3.32 -36.33
CA TRP A 80 4.54 -3.10 -35.15
C TRP A 80 3.04 -3.12 -35.48
N ARG A 81 2.61 -2.62 -36.68
CA ARG A 81 1.19 -2.58 -37.04
C ARG A 81 0.58 -3.98 -37.17
N ALA A 82 1.31 -4.92 -37.82
CA ALA A 82 0.85 -6.29 -37.95
C ALA A 82 0.91 -7.04 -36.61
N LEU A 83 1.98 -6.79 -35.82
CA LEU A 83 2.15 -7.41 -34.51
C LEU A 83 1.09 -6.93 -33.53
N THR A 84 0.82 -5.62 -33.45
CA THR A 84 -0.25 -5.04 -32.61
C THR A 84 -1.62 -5.66 -32.92
N LYS A 85 -1.95 -5.82 -34.21
CA LYS A 85 -3.20 -6.47 -34.63
C LYS A 85 -3.27 -7.95 -34.22
N LYS A 86 -2.15 -8.67 -34.20
CA LYS A 86 -2.11 -10.07 -33.74
C LYS A 86 -2.28 -10.15 -32.22
N LEU A 87 -1.56 -9.30 -31.48
CA LEU A 87 -1.61 -9.25 -30.02
C LEU A 87 -2.99 -8.80 -29.49
N ALA A 88 -3.66 -7.89 -30.21
CA ALA A 88 -5.02 -7.45 -29.86
C ALA A 88 -6.09 -8.55 -29.96
N LYS A 89 -5.78 -9.68 -30.62
CA LYS A 89 -6.70 -10.83 -30.76
C LYS A 89 -6.49 -11.89 -29.65
N LEU A 90 -5.50 -11.72 -28.80
CA LEU A 90 -5.28 -12.63 -27.66
C LEU A 90 -6.47 -12.60 -26.71
N PRO A 91 -6.81 -13.74 -26.08
CA PRO A 91 -7.81 -13.77 -25.03
C PRO A 91 -7.42 -12.82 -23.90
N HIS A 92 -8.42 -12.21 -23.29
CA HIS A 92 -8.25 -11.26 -22.17
C HIS A 92 -7.54 -9.95 -22.52
N VAL A 93 -7.06 -9.74 -23.75
CA VAL A 93 -6.51 -8.46 -24.19
C VAL A 93 -7.64 -7.53 -24.58
N THR A 94 -7.74 -6.42 -23.87
CA THR A 94 -8.76 -5.39 -24.13
C THR A 94 -8.25 -4.30 -25.06
N SER A 95 -6.93 -4.04 -25.09
CA SER A 95 -6.29 -3.15 -26.06
C SER A 95 -4.82 -3.51 -26.27
N ALA A 96 -4.32 -3.24 -27.46
CA ALA A 96 -2.91 -3.27 -27.80
C ALA A 96 -2.55 -1.93 -28.44
N THR A 97 -1.58 -1.22 -27.88
CA THR A 97 -1.22 0.15 -28.29
C THR A 97 0.28 0.24 -28.52
N PRO A 98 0.73 0.66 -29.71
CA PRO A 98 2.13 0.90 -29.97
C PRO A 98 2.59 2.17 -29.25
N SER A 99 3.79 2.17 -28.68
CA SER A 99 4.38 3.30 -27.97
C SER A 99 5.87 3.41 -28.29
N LEU A 100 6.34 4.64 -28.32
CA LEU A 100 7.76 4.93 -28.47
C LEU A 100 8.23 5.77 -27.28
N TYR A 101 9.18 5.26 -26.51
CA TYR A 101 9.75 5.94 -25.36
C TYR A 101 11.18 6.40 -25.65
N GLY A 102 11.51 7.61 -25.20
CA GLY A 102 12.87 8.10 -25.24
C GLY A 102 13.18 9.02 -24.08
N SER A 103 14.40 8.89 -23.55
CA SER A 103 14.90 9.84 -22.56
C SER A 103 15.32 11.13 -23.25
N VAL A 104 14.81 12.26 -22.76
CA VAL A 104 15.05 13.59 -23.31
C VAL A 104 15.27 14.60 -22.19
N LEU A 105 15.79 15.78 -22.55
CA LEU A 105 15.88 16.91 -21.63
C LEU A 105 14.86 17.97 -22.05
N PHE A 106 13.96 18.32 -21.14
CA PHE A 106 13.00 19.40 -21.31
C PHE A 106 13.63 20.71 -20.82
N VAL A 107 13.75 21.68 -21.70
CA VAL A 107 14.32 22.99 -21.38
C VAL A 107 13.21 24.00 -21.24
N GLY A 108 13.03 24.47 -20.03
CA GLY A 108 12.03 25.46 -19.65
C GLY A 108 12.63 26.79 -19.18
N PRO A 109 11.80 27.80 -18.92
CA PRO A 109 12.26 29.10 -18.48
C PRO A 109 12.87 29.12 -17.08
N LEU A 110 12.44 28.21 -16.17
CA LEU A 110 12.98 28.14 -14.81
C LEU A 110 14.21 27.21 -14.75
N GLN A 111 14.05 25.99 -15.24
CA GLN A 111 15.13 24.99 -15.23
C GLN A 111 14.97 23.98 -16.35
N SER A 112 16.02 23.21 -16.60
CA SER A 112 15.99 22.05 -17.47
C SER A 112 15.87 20.77 -16.65
N THR A 113 14.99 19.87 -17.08
CA THR A 113 14.71 18.62 -16.37
C THR A 113 14.77 17.45 -17.32
N GLY A 114 15.51 16.41 -16.95
CA GLY A 114 15.49 15.13 -17.67
C GLY A 114 14.15 14.44 -17.50
N GLY A 115 13.68 13.75 -18.55
CA GLY A 115 12.44 13.01 -18.48
C GLY A 115 12.24 12.08 -19.65
N ILE A 116 11.06 11.51 -19.76
CA ILE A 116 10.68 10.52 -20.77
C ILE A 116 9.65 11.15 -21.70
N LEU A 117 9.99 11.17 -22.98
CA LEU A 117 9.05 11.50 -24.05
C LEU A 117 8.37 10.23 -24.53
N LYS A 118 7.04 10.15 -24.44
CA LYS A 118 6.24 9.04 -24.96
C LYS A 118 5.47 9.46 -26.18
N GLY A 119 5.77 8.83 -27.32
CA GLY A 119 4.99 8.92 -28.53
C GLY A 119 3.81 7.96 -28.49
N ILE A 120 2.61 8.48 -28.73
CA ILE A 120 1.37 7.73 -28.71
C ILE A 120 0.72 7.71 -30.10
N ASP A 121 0.06 6.60 -30.42
CA ASP A 121 -0.76 6.50 -31.62
C ASP A 121 -2.14 7.13 -31.35
N LEU A 122 -2.37 8.31 -31.96
CA LEU A 122 -3.63 9.05 -31.84
C LEU A 122 -4.80 8.37 -32.54
N GLN A 123 -4.58 7.36 -33.39
CA GLN A 123 -5.65 6.59 -34.01
C GLN A 123 -6.22 5.51 -33.08
N SER A 124 -5.53 5.20 -31.99
CA SER A 124 -6.00 4.25 -30.98
C SER A 124 -7.00 4.93 -30.03
N PRO A 125 -8.31 4.58 -30.04
CA PRO A 125 -9.31 5.20 -29.17
C PRO A 125 -8.99 5.07 -27.69
N ARG A 126 -8.30 3.99 -27.29
CA ARG A 126 -7.96 3.74 -25.89
C ARG A 126 -6.71 4.50 -25.42
N ALA A 127 -5.71 4.69 -26.29
CA ALA A 127 -4.57 5.54 -25.96
C ALA A 127 -5.04 6.97 -25.67
N GLN A 128 -6.07 7.42 -26.39
CA GLN A 128 -6.72 8.71 -26.13
C GLN A 128 -7.44 8.71 -24.77
N THR A 129 -8.24 7.68 -24.48
CA THR A 129 -9.06 7.61 -23.25
C THR A 129 -8.19 7.61 -21.99
N ASP A 130 -7.07 6.88 -22.00
CA ASP A 130 -6.18 6.82 -20.84
C ASP A 130 -5.53 8.16 -20.50
N ILE A 131 -5.18 8.96 -21.50
CA ILE A 131 -4.61 10.30 -21.29
C ILE A 131 -5.71 11.31 -20.94
N VAL A 132 -6.88 11.22 -21.61
CA VAL A 132 -8.01 12.12 -21.33
C VAL A 132 -8.49 11.98 -19.90
N SER A 133 -8.52 10.77 -19.34
CA SER A 133 -8.95 10.54 -17.97
C SER A 133 -8.05 11.23 -16.92
N HIS A 134 -6.81 11.51 -17.26
CA HIS A 134 -5.83 12.18 -16.40
C HIS A 134 -5.50 13.61 -16.85
N LEU A 135 -6.14 14.11 -17.92
CA LEU A 135 -5.90 15.46 -18.43
C LEU A 135 -6.51 16.49 -17.48
N LYS A 136 -5.68 17.32 -16.87
CA LYS A 136 -6.11 18.38 -15.96
C LYS A 136 -6.50 19.66 -16.69
N GLU A 137 -5.70 20.02 -17.72
CA GLU A 137 -5.91 21.23 -18.52
C GLU A 137 -5.52 20.95 -19.98
N GLY A 138 -6.20 21.60 -20.92
CA GLY A 138 -5.86 21.52 -22.34
C GLY A 138 -6.65 20.48 -23.13
N SER A 139 -6.08 19.99 -24.24
CA SER A 139 -6.76 19.08 -25.16
C SER A 139 -5.79 18.19 -25.92
N LEU A 140 -6.19 16.93 -26.17
CA LEU A 140 -5.47 15.99 -27.05
C LEU A 140 -5.44 16.43 -28.52
N LYS A 141 -6.41 17.22 -28.99
CA LYS A 141 -6.47 17.70 -30.38
C LYS A 141 -5.22 18.47 -30.79
N GLY A 142 -4.55 19.10 -29.83
CA GLY A 142 -3.29 19.80 -30.08
C GLY A 142 -2.09 18.89 -30.41
N LEU A 143 -2.20 17.58 -30.21
CA LEU A 143 -1.18 16.60 -30.63
C LEU A 143 -1.32 16.19 -32.09
N GLU A 144 -2.45 16.48 -32.73
CA GLU A 144 -2.67 16.16 -34.14
C GLU A 144 -1.73 17.01 -35.03
N PRO A 145 -1.23 16.44 -36.15
CA PRO A 145 -0.43 17.20 -37.08
C PRO A 145 -1.18 18.42 -37.62
N GLY A 146 -0.60 19.59 -37.49
CA GLY A 146 -1.20 20.85 -37.92
C GLY A 146 -0.14 21.87 -38.36
N PRO A 147 -0.55 23.02 -38.93
CA PRO A 147 0.36 24.08 -39.26
C PRO A 147 0.89 24.73 -37.98
N GLY A 148 2.18 24.56 -37.70
CA GLY A 148 2.84 25.14 -36.55
C GLY A 148 3.75 24.18 -35.81
N LEU A 149 4.07 24.53 -34.54
CA LEU A 149 4.85 23.65 -33.68
C LEU A 149 4.02 22.41 -33.25
N PRO A 150 4.63 21.22 -33.26
CA PRO A 150 3.95 20.01 -32.76
C PRO A 150 3.54 20.18 -31.31
N GLY A 151 2.43 19.55 -30.94
CA GLY A 151 1.92 19.59 -29.57
C GLY A 151 2.61 18.62 -28.65
N ILE A 152 2.65 19.02 -27.37
CA ILE A 152 3.13 18.17 -26.28
C ILE A 152 2.23 18.36 -25.03
N ILE A 153 1.96 17.25 -24.33
CA ILE A 153 1.28 17.25 -23.04
C ILE A 153 2.32 16.93 -21.98
N LEU A 154 2.47 17.82 -21.00
CA LEU A 154 3.44 17.67 -19.91
C LEU A 154 2.75 17.18 -18.64
N GLY A 155 3.48 16.41 -17.82
CA GLY A 155 3.06 16.15 -16.46
C GLY A 155 2.96 17.44 -15.64
N SER A 156 1.98 17.54 -14.78
CA SER A 156 1.70 18.75 -13.99
C SER A 156 2.89 19.21 -13.14
N LYS A 157 3.63 18.27 -12.60
CA LYS A 157 4.85 18.53 -11.81
C LYS A 157 6.02 18.92 -12.72
N LEU A 158 6.20 18.25 -13.87
CA LEU A 158 7.21 18.59 -14.87
C LEU A 158 7.02 20.03 -15.37
N ALA A 159 5.78 20.40 -15.71
CA ALA A 159 5.44 21.74 -16.14
C ALA A 159 5.75 22.79 -15.06
N ARG A 160 5.40 22.51 -13.80
CA ARG A 160 5.68 23.39 -12.67
C ARG A 160 7.18 23.56 -12.44
N ASN A 161 7.94 22.47 -12.42
CA ASN A 161 9.38 22.50 -12.19
C ASN A 161 10.13 23.25 -13.29
N THR A 162 9.73 23.06 -14.56
CA THR A 162 10.33 23.76 -15.70
C THR A 162 9.80 25.17 -15.93
N GLY A 163 8.73 25.58 -15.23
CA GLY A 163 8.08 26.87 -15.41
C GLY A 163 7.22 26.96 -16.66
N MET A 164 6.74 25.84 -17.19
CA MET A 164 5.90 25.77 -18.37
C MET A 164 4.42 25.92 -18.02
N MET A 165 3.69 26.59 -18.90
CA MET A 165 2.24 26.76 -18.83
C MET A 165 1.60 26.28 -20.12
N LEU A 166 0.29 26.12 -20.11
CA LEU A 166 -0.48 25.83 -21.31
C LEU A 166 -0.20 26.90 -22.37
N GLY A 167 0.10 26.50 -23.60
CA GLY A 167 0.46 27.39 -24.71
C GLY A 167 1.93 27.80 -24.78
N SER A 168 2.74 27.56 -23.75
CA SER A 168 4.18 27.82 -23.76
C SER A 168 4.91 26.98 -24.82
N VAL A 169 6.09 27.44 -25.21
CA VAL A 169 6.98 26.68 -26.11
C VAL A 169 8.08 26.04 -25.28
N VAL A 170 8.16 24.71 -25.33
CA VAL A 170 9.22 23.92 -24.69
C VAL A 170 10.23 23.45 -25.74
N THR A 171 11.51 23.49 -25.39
CA THR A 171 12.56 22.87 -26.21
C THR A 171 12.90 21.50 -25.64
N VAL A 172 12.79 20.48 -26.47
CA VAL A 172 13.11 19.10 -26.15
C VAL A 172 14.47 18.78 -26.79
N LEU A 173 15.45 18.41 -25.96
CA LEU A 173 16.75 17.98 -26.42
C LEU A 173 16.84 16.45 -26.40
N SER A 174 17.15 15.84 -27.52
CA SER A 174 17.39 14.41 -27.61
C SER A 174 18.89 14.12 -27.59
N PRO A 175 19.35 13.12 -26.80
CA PRO A 175 20.74 12.67 -26.84
C PRO A 175 21.12 11.98 -28.16
N GLN A 176 20.11 11.49 -28.88
CA GLN A 176 20.26 10.88 -30.21
C GLN A 176 20.35 12.00 -31.26
N GLY A 177 21.50 12.63 -31.33
CA GLY A 177 21.75 13.74 -32.26
C GLY A 177 22.53 13.29 -33.50
N GLU A 178 22.67 14.22 -34.47
CA GLU A 178 23.49 13.99 -35.66
C GLU A 178 24.96 13.91 -35.28
N LEU A 179 25.67 12.94 -35.83
CA LEU A 179 27.15 12.87 -35.77
C LEU A 179 27.69 13.96 -36.69
N THR A 180 28.24 15.00 -36.11
CA THR A 180 28.94 16.06 -36.87
C THR A 180 30.43 15.82 -36.84
N PRO A 181 31.21 16.42 -37.78
CA PRO A 181 32.65 16.32 -37.76
C PRO A 181 33.34 16.81 -36.47
N PHE A 182 32.58 17.60 -35.66
CA PHE A 182 33.03 18.14 -34.36
C PHE A 182 32.52 17.33 -33.16
N GLY A 183 31.85 16.20 -33.37
CA GLY A 183 31.28 15.33 -32.35
C GLY A 183 29.74 15.24 -32.40
N PRO A 184 29.12 14.44 -31.54
CA PRO A 184 27.67 14.31 -31.48
C PRO A 184 27.04 15.63 -31.05
N ARG A 185 26.09 16.15 -31.84
CA ARG A 185 25.31 17.36 -31.51
C ARG A 185 23.94 16.93 -31.02
N LEU A 186 23.50 17.46 -29.87
CA LEU A 186 22.14 17.24 -29.36
C LEU A 186 21.12 17.78 -30.36
N SER A 187 20.15 16.95 -30.72
CA SER A 187 19.02 17.37 -31.54
C SER A 187 18.04 18.22 -30.73
N GLN A 188 17.62 19.34 -31.29
CA GLN A 188 16.71 20.29 -30.63
C GLN A 188 15.38 20.37 -31.36
N HIS A 189 14.29 20.09 -30.65
CA HIS A 189 12.93 20.17 -31.18
C HIS A 189 12.07 21.07 -30.32
N ARG A 190 11.31 21.95 -30.94
CA ARG A 190 10.41 22.89 -30.24
C ARG A 190 8.98 22.37 -30.31
N PHE A 191 8.31 22.35 -29.17
CA PHE A 191 6.94 21.92 -29.00
C PHE A 191 6.09 23.02 -28.39
N ARG A 192 4.79 23.01 -28.66
CA ARG A 192 3.81 23.83 -27.96
C ARG A 192 3.12 22.99 -26.90
N VAL A 193 3.09 23.44 -25.65
CA VAL A 193 2.37 22.79 -24.57
C VAL A 193 0.86 22.91 -24.84
N THR A 194 0.20 21.79 -25.17
CA THR A 194 -1.22 21.71 -25.50
C THR A 194 -2.08 21.14 -24.40
N GLY A 195 -1.46 20.58 -23.36
CA GLY A 195 -2.16 20.08 -22.20
C GLY A 195 -1.22 19.78 -21.03
N LEU A 196 -1.82 19.66 -19.85
CA LEU A 196 -1.17 19.23 -18.62
C LEU A 196 -1.94 18.03 -18.09
N PHE A 197 -1.25 16.94 -17.73
CA PHE A 197 -1.86 15.76 -17.14
C PHE A 197 -1.42 15.58 -15.67
N GLU A 198 -2.24 14.88 -14.90
CA GLU A 198 -2.00 14.55 -13.49
C GLU A 198 -2.48 13.12 -13.23
N SER A 199 -1.53 12.18 -13.17
CA SER A 199 -1.79 10.75 -12.97
C SER A 199 -2.02 10.39 -11.51
N GLY A 200 -1.64 11.28 -10.59
CA GLY A 200 -1.59 11.01 -9.15
C GLY A 200 -0.33 10.26 -8.71
N PHE A 201 0.59 9.95 -9.63
CA PHE A 201 1.88 9.35 -9.33
C PHE A 201 3.00 10.35 -9.63
N TYR A 202 3.68 10.82 -8.57
CA TYR A 202 4.62 11.92 -8.66
C TYR A 202 5.70 11.71 -9.74
N GLU A 203 6.29 10.52 -9.80
CA GLU A 203 7.37 10.25 -10.77
C GLU A 203 6.92 10.39 -12.22
N ILE A 204 5.68 9.96 -12.52
CA ILE A 204 5.11 10.10 -13.86
C ILE A 204 4.80 11.56 -14.14
N ASP A 205 4.17 12.26 -13.20
CA ASP A 205 3.80 13.66 -13.33
C ASP A 205 5.03 14.60 -13.38
N ALA A 206 6.17 14.19 -12.81
CA ALA A 206 7.41 14.94 -12.78
C ALA A 206 8.37 14.68 -13.94
N GLN A 207 8.23 13.53 -14.63
CA GLN A 207 9.21 13.12 -15.64
C GLN A 207 8.63 12.84 -17.02
N TRP A 208 7.31 12.64 -17.16
CA TRP A 208 6.74 12.19 -18.43
C TRP A 208 6.09 13.32 -19.23
N ALA A 209 6.23 13.18 -20.54
CA ALA A 209 5.54 14.02 -21.52
C ALA A 209 5.01 13.15 -22.67
N PHE A 210 3.83 13.49 -23.18
CA PHE A 210 3.20 12.78 -24.27
C PHE A 210 3.18 13.64 -25.54
N THR A 211 3.46 13.03 -26.69
CA THR A 211 3.31 13.65 -28.01
C THR A 211 2.80 12.62 -29.01
N SER A 212 2.54 13.03 -30.27
CA SER A 212 2.18 12.08 -31.32
C SER A 212 3.34 11.12 -31.61
N LEU A 213 3.02 9.89 -32.04
CA LEU A 213 4.05 8.89 -32.40
C LEU A 213 5.01 9.41 -33.47
N ALA A 214 4.49 10.10 -34.50
CA ALA A 214 5.31 10.69 -35.55
C ALA A 214 6.28 11.78 -35.01
N SER A 215 5.81 12.62 -34.09
CA SER A 215 6.68 13.64 -33.47
C SER A 215 7.75 13.02 -32.59
N ALA A 216 7.42 11.96 -31.84
CA ALA A 216 8.39 11.23 -31.04
C ALA A 216 9.47 10.54 -31.90
N GLN A 217 9.07 9.93 -33.02
CA GLN A 217 9.98 9.34 -33.99
C GLN A 217 10.96 10.39 -34.56
N THR A 218 10.46 11.58 -34.86
CA THR A 218 11.33 12.69 -35.31
C THR A 218 12.32 13.13 -34.24
N VAL A 219 11.87 13.27 -32.98
CA VAL A 219 12.76 13.69 -31.85
C VAL A 219 13.85 12.65 -31.57
N LEU A 220 13.48 11.36 -31.66
CA LEU A 220 14.37 10.26 -31.36
C LEU A 220 15.18 9.79 -32.58
N ALA A 221 15.03 10.49 -33.71
CA ALA A 221 15.72 10.20 -34.96
C ALA A 221 15.61 8.72 -35.39
N VAL A 222 14.40 8.18 -35.29
CA VAL A 222 14.06 6.82 -35.71
C VAL A 222 13.00 6.87 -36.81
N ASP A 223 13.05 5.89 -37.73
CA ASP A 223 12.04 5.75 -38.78
C ASP A 223 10.71 5.22 -38.24
N ASP A 224 9.90 4.56 -39.07
CA ASP A 224 8.58 4.01 -38.68
C ASP A 224 8.71 2.77 -37.75
N VAL A 225 9.29 2.97 -36.56
CA VAL A 225 9.48 1.95 -35.54
C VAL A 225 8.87 2.38 -34.20
N VAL A 226 8.58 1.40 -33.35
CA VAL A 226 8.21 1.58 -31.95
C VAL A 226 9.15 0.72 -31.10
N ASN A 227 9.36 1.08 -29.84
CA ASN A 227 10.17 0.27 -28.94
C ASN A 227 9.32 -0.50 -27.91
N SER A 228 8.00 -0.26 -27.90
CA SER A 228 7.08 -0.97 -27.03
C SER A 228 5.71 -1.18 -27.70
N ILE A 229 5.08 -2.33 -27.43
CA ILE A 229 3.65 -2.53 -27.67
C ILE A 229 3.03 -2.84 -26.31
N GLU A 230 2.11 -1.99 -25.88
CA GLU A 230 1.46 -2.05 -24.58
C GLU A 230 0.12 -2.76 -24.68
N LEU A 231 -0.09 -3.77 -23.82
CA LEU A 231 -1.34 -4.49 -23.73
C LEU A 231 -2.03 -4.17 -22.42
N LYS A 232 -3.32 -3.90 -22.47
CA LYS A 232 -4.21 -3.88 -21.31
C LYS A 232 -5.06 -5.14 -21.32
N VAL A 233 -5.23 -5.72 -20.14
CA VAL A 233 -6.05 -6.93 -19.94
C VAL A 233 -7.31 -6.58 -19.13
N ASP A 234 -8.35 -7.38 -19.28
CA ASP A 234 -9.61 -7.24 -18.55
C ASP A 234 -9.45 -7.57 -17.07
N ASN A 235 -8.61 -8.54 -16.74
CA ASN A 235 -8.24 -8.91 -15.38
C ASN A 235 -6.72 -8.86 -15.22
N ILE A 236 -6.25 -8.00 -14.31
CA ILE A 236 -4.84 -7.76 -14.05
C ILE A 236 -4.09 -9.00 -13.56
N ASP A 237 -4.78 -9.93 -12.90
CA ASP A 237 -4.18 -11.17 -12.40
C ASP A 237 -3.79 -12.12 -13.54
N LEU A 238 -4.44 -11.98 -14.71
CA LEU A 238 -4.15 -12.75 -15.93
C LEU A 238 -3.00 -12.15 -16.76
N ALA A 239 -2.42 -11.02 -16.34
CA ALA A 239 -1.34 -10.36 -17.08
C ALA A 239 -0.12 -11.28 -17.31
N GLU A 240 0.16 -12.20 -16.39
CA GLU A 240 1.25 -13.18 -16.53
C GLU A 240 0.91 -14.24 -17.59
N GLU A 241 -0.31 -14.73 -17.63
CA GLU A 241 -0.79 -15.68 -18.62
C GLU A 241 -0.76 -15.05 -20.01
N VAL A 242 -1.30 -13.83 -20.15
CA VAL A 242 -1.28 -13.07 -21.40
C VAL A 242 0.14 -12.78 -21.87
N ALA A 243 1.07 -12.45 -20.96
CA ALA A 243 2.48 -12.27 -21.30
C ALA A 243 3.10 -13.55 -21.85
N ASN A 244 2.80 -14.70 -21.25
CA ASN A 244 3.25 -16.00 -21.73
C ASN A 244 2.66 -16.36 -23.10
N GLU A 245 1.39 -16.11 -23.33
CA GLU A 245 0.75 -16.32 -24.65
C GLU A 245 1.33 -15.37 -25.72
N ALA A 246 1.51 -14.09 -25.39
CA ALA A 246 2.17 -13.14 -26.25
C ALA A 246 3.61 -13.59 -26.61
N GLY A 247 4.34 -14.15 -25.63
CA GLY A 247 5.68 -14.67 -25.80
C GLY A 247 5.79 -15.78 -26.86
N LYS A 248 4.72 -16.54 -27.12
CA LYS A 248 4.66 -17.58 -28.17
C LYS A 248 4.51 -17.00 -29.60
N ILE A 249 3.99 -15.79 -29.71
CA ILE A 249 3.64 -15.15 -30.98
C ILE A 249 4.75 -14.20 -31.46
N ILE A 250 5.49 -13.61 -30.51
CA ILE A 250 6.54 -12.62 -30.81
C ILE A 250 7.83 -13.27 -31.28
N GLU A 251 8.65 -12.49 -31.97
CA GLU A 251 9.99 -12.90 -32.39
C GLU A 251 10.92 -13.10 -31.20
N LYS A 252 11.92 -13.97 -31.32
CA LYS A 252 12.90 -14.27 -30.25
C LYS A 252 13.66 -13.05 -29.73
N ARG A 253 13.81 -11.99 -30.53
CA ARG A 253 14.45 -10.73 -30.17
C ARG A 253 13.58 -9.89 -29.22
N LEU A 254 12.28 -10.18 -29.14
CA LEU A 254 11.32 -9.49 -28.28
C LEU A 254 11.10 -10.27 -26.99
N ALA A 255 10.67 -9.57 -25.96
CA ALA A 255 10.22 -10.11 -24.68
C ALA A 255 8.85 -9.56 -24.34
N ALA A 256 7.98 -10.42 -23.85
CA ALA A 256 6.76 -10.03 -23.19
C ALA A 256 7.02 -9.98 -21.69
N THR A 257 6.85 -8.82 -21.08
CA THR A 257 6.98 -8.61 -19.64
C THR A 257 5.67 -8.13 -19.06
N ASN A 258 5.31 -8.60 -17.87
CA ASN A 258 4.13 -8.13 -17.17
C ASN A 258 4.47 -7.03 -16.15
N TRP A 259 3.46 -6.33 -15.68
CA TRP A 259 3.61 -5.24 -14.70
C TRP A 259 4.30 -5.69 -13.40
N LYS A 260 4.14 -6.96 -12.96
CA LYS A 260 4.80 -7.50 -11.77
C LYS A 260 6.30 -7.64 -11.97
N GLU A 261 6.75 -8.05 -13.16
CA GLU A 261 8.16 -8.15 -13.48
C GLU A 261 8.82 -6.79 -13.62
N GLN A 262 8.13 -5.85 -14.27
CA GLN A 262 8.63 -4.47 -14.44
C GLN A 262 8.77 -3.76 -13.08
N ASN A 263 7.85 -4.00 -12.14
CA ASN A 263 7.85 -3.40 -10.81
C ASN A 263 8.38 -4.33 -9.71
N ARG A 264 9.15 -5.36 -10.09
CA ARG A 264 9.70 -6.35 -9.14
C ARG A 264 10.42 -5.74 -7.93
N PRO A 265 11.25 -4.69 -8.07
CA PRO A 265 11.90 -4.06 -6.91
C PRO A 265 10.88 -3.49 -5.91
N ILE A 266 9.86 -2.78 -6.39
CA ILE A 266 8.79 -2.19 -5.55
C ILE A 266 8.00 -3.31 -4.86
N LEU A 267 7.59 -4.34 -5.59
CA LEU A 267 6.85 -5.48 -5.03
C LEU A 267 7.67 -6.26 -4.00
N ARG A 268 8.99 -6.38 -4.18
CA ARG A 268 9.90 -6.96 -3.18
C ARG A 268 9.98 -6.08 -1.93
N ALA A 269 10.08 -4.76 -2.08
CA ALA A 269 10.09 -3.84 -0.95
C ALA A 269 8.79 -3.94 -0.13
N LEU A 270 7.62 -3.99 -0.80
CA LEU A 270 6.33 -4.20 -0.14
C LEU A 270 6.22 -5.56 0.56
N SER A 271 6.83 -6.62 -0.01
CA SER A 271 6.85 -7.93 0.66
C SER A 271 7.74 -7.95 1.89
N MET A 272 8.86 -7.26 1.85
CA MET A 272 9.79 -7.10 2.99
C MET A 272 9.13 -6.28 4.10
N GLU A 273 8.45 -5.18 3.76
CA GLU A 273 7.68 -4.35 4.69
C GLU A 273 6.63 -5.19 5.43
N ARG A 274 5.94 -6.10 4.75
CA ARG A 274 4.99 -7.02 5.38
C ARG A 274 5.63 -7.88 6.47
N ILE A 275 6.84 -8.40 6.23
CA ILE A 275 7.57 -9.19 7.23
C ILE A 275 7.89 -8.34 8.45
N VAL A 276 8.40 -7.12 8.23
CA VAL A 276 8.71 -6.18 9.32
C VAL A 276 7.44 -5.85 10.12
N THR A 277 6.34 -5.57 9.44
CA THR A 277 5.04 -5.30 10.07
C THR A 277 4.58 -6.47 10.95
N VAL A 278 4.67 -7.72 10.46
CA VAL A 278 4.32 -8.92 11.25
C VAL A 278 5.20 -9.04 12.51
N VAL A 279 6.51 -8.75 12.41
CA VAL A 279 7.42 -8.77 13.56
C VAL A 279 7.04 -7.69 14.58
N VAL A 280 6.81 -6.45 14.13
CA VAL A 280 6.38 -5.34 14.99
C VAL A 280 5.05 -5.67 15.69
N ILE A 281 4.09 -6.20 14.94
CA ILE A 281 2.81 -6.69 15.46
C ILE A 281 3.04 -7.73 16.56
N GLY A 282 3.91 -8.72 16.31
CA GLY A 282 4.25 -9.73 17.31
C GLY A 282 4.82 -9.14 18.59
N LEU A 283 5.69 -8.13 18.47
CA LEU A 283 6.26 -7.44 19.63
C LEU A 283 5.21 -6.65 20.42
N ILE A 284 4.31 -5.93 19.75
CA ILE A 284 3.20 -5.20 20.40
C ILE A 284 2.31 -6.18 21.15
N GLN A 285 1.96 -7.32 20.54
CA GLN A 285 1.17 -8.36 21.20
C GLN A 285 1.89 -9.00 22.39
N LEU A 286 3.20 -9.17 22.31
CA LEU A 286 3.99 -9.67 23.42
C LEU A 286 3.94 -8.70 24.61
N VAL A 287 4.07 -7.41 24.39
CA VAL A 287 3.94 -6.38 25.43
C VAL A 287 2.54 -6.39 26.06
N ALA A 288 1.49 -6.51 25.24
CA ALA A 288 0.12 -6.64 25.75
C ALA A 288 -0.06 -7.90 26.61
N ALA A 289 0.52 -9.04 26.20
CA ALA A 289 0.50 -10.29 26.98
C ALA A 289 1.21 -10.14 28.34
N LEU A 290 2.37 -9.48 28.38
CA LEU A 290 3.10 -9.22 29.60
C LEU A 290 2.32 -8.31 30.55
N ASN A 291 1.63 -7.29 30.04
CA ASN A 291 0.75 -6.44 30.84
C ASN A 291 -0.38 -7.24 31.51
N ILE A 292 -1.05 -8.12 30.77
CA ILE A 292 -2.10 -9.00 31.31
C ILE A 292 -1.50 -9.92 32.38
N LEU A 293 -0.36 -10.53 32.09
CA LEU A 293 0.32 -11.45 33.01
C LEU A 293 0.65 -10.75 34.34
N ILE A 294 1.31 -9.60 34.30
CA ILE A 294 1.69 -8.83 35.49
C ILE A 294 0.45 -8.43 36.29
N ALA A 295 -0.58 -7.91 35.62
CA ALA A 295 -1.81 -7.49 36.25
C ALA A 295 -2.52 -8.63 36.98
N LEU A 296 -2.60 -9.82 36.34
CA LEU A 296 -3.21 -10.98 36.95
C LEU A 296 -2.37 -11.58 38.10
N VAL A 297 -1.05 -11.56 38.00
CA VAL A 297 -0.16 -11.97 39.12
C VAL A 297 -0.40 -11.05 40.31
N MET A 298 -0.41 -9.72 40.13
CA MET A 298 -0.68 -8.78 41.21
C MET A 298 -2.08 -8.99 41.80
N MET A 299 -3.07 -9.24 40.97
CA MET A 299 -4.45 -9.51 41.40
C MET A 299 -4.54 -10.79 42.21
N VAL A 300 -3.84 -11.86 41.84
CA VAL A 300 -3.75 -13.11 42.61
C VAL A 300 -3.13 -12.85 43.95
N MET A 301 -2.04 -12.08 44.02
CA MET A 301 -1.37 -11.74 45.30
C MET A 301 -2.29 -10.95 46.23
N GLU A 302 -3.00 -9.95 45.72
CA GLU A 302 -3.93 -9.13 46.51
C GLU A 302 -5.15 -9.89 46.97
N LYS A 303 -5.64 -10.87 46.18
CA LYS A 303 -6.79 -11.72 46.45
C LYS A 303 -6.43 -13.03 47.14
N HIS A 304 -5.19 -13.18 47.60
CA HIS A 304 -4.68 -14.42 48.20
C HIS A 304 -5.57 -14.90 49.37
N ARG A 305 -6.01 -14.00 50.23
CA ARG A 305 -6.89 -14.30 51.36
C ARG A 305 -8.29 -14.69 50.93
N ASP A 306 -8.86 -13.96 50.00
CA ASP A 306 -10.22 -14.27 49.45
C ASP A 306 -10.23 -15.66 48.80
N ILE A 307 -9.16 -16.02 48.03
CA ILE A 307 -9.00 -17.33 47.43
C ILE A 307 -8.90 -18.44 48.51
N ALA A 308 -8.13 -18.24 49.56
CA ALA A 308 -8.00 -19.19 50.66
C ALA A 308 -9.34 -19.44 51.37
N ILE A 309 -10.13 -18.38 51.62
CA ILE A 309 -11.48 -18.49 52.20
C ILE A 309 -12.40 -19.28 51.28
N LEU A 310 -12.42 -19.01 49.97
CA LEU A 310 -13.23 -19.75 49.02
C LEU A 310 -12.84 -21.24 48.99
N MET A 311 -11.55 -21.54 49.04
CA MET A 311 -11.07 -22.94 49.05
C MET A 311 -11.42 -23.67 50.37
N SER A 312 -11.34 -22.99 51.52
CA SER A 312 -11.76 -23.55 52.82
C SER A 312 -13.30 -23.78 52.87
N MET A 313 -14.08 -23.01 52.14
CA MET A 313 -15.51 -23.23 51.94
C MET A 313 -15.86 -24.32 50.90
N GLY A 314 -14.85 -25.03 50.37
CA GLY A 314 -15.03 -26.18 49.47
C GLY A 314 -14.91 -25.89 47.97
N ALA A 315 -14.41 -24.71 47.58
CA ALA A 315 -14.12 -24.41 46.17
C ALA A 315 -12.91 -25.26 45.70
N LYS A 316 -13.06 -25.95 44.57
CA LYS A 316 -12.00 -26.77 43.99
C LYS A 316 -10.95 -25.90 43.28
N SER A 317 -9.66 -26.27 43.30
CA SER A 317 -8.57 -25.61 42.60
C SER A 317 -8.87 -25.40 41.10
N ALA A 318 -9.60 -26.30 40.45
CA ALA A 318 -10.03 -26.18 39.07
C ALA A 318 -11.02 -25.02 38.87
N GLN A 319 -11.87 -24.70 39.85
CA GLN A 319 -12.81 -23.57 39.79
C GLN A 319 -12.08 -22.24 39.96
N ILE A 320 -11.13 -22.16 40.89
CA ILE A 320 -10.29 -20.97 41.05
C ILE A 320 -9.52 -20.68 39.75
N ARG A 321 -8.89 -21.70 39.17
CA ARG A 321 -8.19 -21.56 37.89
C ARG A 321 -9.11 -21.04 36.78
N LYS A 322 -10.32 -21.53 36.65
CA LYS A 322 -11.30 -21.06 35.64
C LYS A 322 -11.72 -19.60 35.86
N ILE A 323 -11.89 -19.17 37.12
CA ILE A 323 -12.25 -17.78 37.44
C ILE A 323 -11.19 -16.82 36.91
N PHE A 324 -9.90 -17.09 37.18
CA PHE A 324 -8.81 -16.22 36.70
C PHE A 324 -8.61 -16.28 35.19
N ILE A 325 -8.75 -17.45 34.55
CA ILE A 325 -8.75 -17.55 33.09
C ILE A 325 -9.88 -16.71 32.49
N LEU A 326 -11.09 -16.84 33.01
CA LEU A 326 -12.25 -16.09 32.52
C LEU A 326 -12.07 -14.59 32.70
N GLN A 327 -11.48 -14.15 33.82
CA GLN A 327 -11.18 -12.76 34.10
C GLN A 327 -10.19 -12.17 33.10
N GLY A 328 -9.10 -12.86 32.80
CA GLY A 328 -8.15 -12.38 31.81
C GLY A 328 -8.71 -12.39 30.38
N VAL A 329 -9.53 -13.37 30.02
CA VAL A 329 -10.24 -13.37 28.75
C VAL A 329 -11.23 -12.19 28.67
N LEU A 330 -11.95 -11.86 29.76
CA LEU A 330 -12.83 -10.70 29.79
C LEU A 330 -12.05 -9.38 29.61
N ILE A 331 -10.90 -9.22 30.27
CA ILE A 331 -10.01 -8.08 30.08
C ILE A 331 -9.58 -8.00 28.61
N GLY A 332 -9.16 -9.14 28.02
CA GLY A 332 -8.79 -9.22 26.62
C GLY A 332 -9.92 -8.83 25.68
N VAL A 333 -11.11 -9.35 25.87
CA VAL A 333 -12.29 -9.07 25.03
C VAL A 333 -12.68 -7.60 25.12
N ILE A 334 -12.81 -7.05 26.34
CA ILE A 334 -13.18 -5.65 26.54
C ILE A 334 -12.12 -4.72 25.94
N GLY A 335 -10.83 -4.98 26.20
CA GLY A 335 -9.72 -4.20 25.64
C GLY A 335 -9.71 -4.26 24.11
N THR A 336 -9.92 -5.45 23.54
CA THR A 336 -9.97 -5.63 22.07
C THR A 336 -11.14 -4.85 21.46
N ILE A 337 -12.35 -4.91 22.03
CA ILE A 337 -13.50 -4.16 21.52
C ILE A 337 -13.21 -2.64 21.56
N ILE A 338 -12.72 -2.13 22.69
CA ILE A 338 -12.36 -0.72 22.81
C ILE A 338 -11.27 -0.35 21.79
N GLY A 339 -10.22 -1.16 21.68
CA GLY A 339 -9.12 -0.94 20.74
C GLY A 339 -9.56 -0.96 19.27
N LEU A 340 -10.44 -1.88 18.89
CA LEU A 340 -11.03 -1.90 17.54
C LEU A 340 -11.85 -0.63 17.28
N ILE A 341 -12.78 -0.28 18.15
CA ILE A 341 -13.64 0.90 17.97
C ILE A 341 -12.80 2.17 17.86
N THR A 342 -11.84 2.35 18.77
CA THR A 342 -10.96 3.53 18.75
C THR A 342 -10.00 3.52 17.56
N GLY A 343 -9.45 2.36 17.18
CA GLY A 343 -8.55 2.20 16.06
C GLY A 343 -9.22 2.50 14.72
N TYR A 344 -10.38 1.89 14.45
CA TYR A 344 -11.14 2.16 13.22
C TYR A 344 -11.65 3.60 13.18
N GLY A 345 -12.15 4.13 14.31
CA GLY A 345 -12.57 5.52 14.42
C GLY A 345 -11.45 6.50 14.12
N LEU A 346 -10.25 6.24 14.64
CA LEU A 346 -9.08 7.08 14.40
C LEU A 346 -8.61 6.98 12.94
N CYS A 347 -8.54 5.78 12.35
CA CYS A 347 -8.21 5.60 10.94
C CYS A 347 -9.18 6.39 10.05
N PHE A 348 -10.49 6.29 10.30
CA PHE A 348 -11.49 7.03 9.54
C PHE A 348 -11.31 8.55 9.65
N LEU A 349 -11.04 9.06 10.86
CA LEU A 349 -10.78 10.49 11.06
C LEU A 349 -9.51 10.96 10.34
N LEU A 350 -8.41 10.21 10.48
CA LEU A 350 -7.12 10.56 9.88
C LEU A 350 -7.18 10.54 8.34
N ASP A 351 -7.89 9.57 7.77
CA ASP A 351 -8.07 9.45 6.31
C ASP A 351 -8.98 10.57 5.79
N HIS A 352 -10.13 10.80 6.44
CA HIS A 352 -11.11 11.82 6.01
C HIS A 352 -10.52 13.23 6.03
N PHE A 353 -9.76 13.58 7.07
CA PHE A 353 -9.16 14.91 7.20
C PHE A 353 -7.77 15.01 6.56
N GLN A 354 -7.21 13.92 6.02
CA GLN A 354 -5.87 13.87 5.41
C GLN A 354 -4.81 14.56 6.27
N VAL A 355 -4.83 14.27 7.57
CA VAL A 355 -4.02 14.97 8.58
C VAL A 355 -2.53 14.75 8.35
N LEU A 356 -2.14 13.55 7.94
CA LEU A 356 -0.75 13.16 7.72
C LEU A 356 -0.35 13.38 6.27
N LYS A 357 0.11 14.60 5.97
CA LYS A 357 0.65 14.95 4.65
C LYS A 357 2.06 14.37 4.50
N LEU A 358 2.33 13.82 3.34
CA LEU A 358 3.64 13.31 2.94
C LEU A 358 4.27 14.25 1.92
N ASP A 359 5.59 14.21 1.83
CA ASP A 359 6.30 14.83 0.73
C ASP A 359 6.14 13.97 -0.53
N GLU A 360 5.41 14.49 -1.51
CA GLU A 360 5.11 13.80 -2.75
C GLU A 360 6.39 13.41 -3.53
N GLU A 361 7.48 14.18 -3.38
CA GLU A 361 8.76 13.88 -4.05
C GLU A 361 9.42 12.61 -3.52
N VAL A 362 9.23 12.33 -2.23
CA VAL A 362 9.88 11.17 -1.56
C VAL A 362 8.99 9.93 -1.59
N TYR A 363 7.67 10.12 -1.32
CA TYR A 363 6.75 9.00 -1.10
C TYR A 363 5.82 8.72 -2.28
N SER A 364 5.85 9.56 -3.32
CA SER A 364 4.94 9.51 -4.49
C SER A 364 3.45 9.57 -4.13
N LEU A 365 3.14 9.99 -2.90
CA LEU A 365 1.80 10.12 -2.33
C LEU A 365 1.68 11.43 -1.57
N ALA A 366 0.54 12.13 -1.72
CA ALA A 366 0.30 13.41 -1.04
C ALA A 366 -0.01 13.26 0.46
N TYR A 367 -0.53 12.14 0.88
CA TYR A 367 -0.91 11.84 2.27
C TYR A 367 -0.80 10.35 2.58
N VAL A 368 -0.77 10.01 3.89
CA VAL A 368 -0.78 8.62 4.33
C VAL A 368 -2.18 8.04 4.12
N PRO A 369 -2.36 7.05 3.23
CA PRO A 369 -3.66 6.42 3.02
C PRO A 369 -3.95 5.42 4.15
N PHE A 370 -5.16 5.44 4.69
CA PHE A 370 -5.64 4.46 5.66
C PHE A 370 -6.72 3.59 5.02
N ASP A 371 -6.47 2.29 4.89
CA ASP A 371 -7.43 1.32 4.38
C ASP A 371 -7.72 0.23 5.43
N PRO A 372 -8.56 0.51 6.43
CA PRO A 372 -8.90 -0.44 7.48
C PRO A 372 -9.92 -1.47 6.96
N ARG A 373 -9.49 -2.73 6.80
CA ARG A 373 -10.32 -3.81 6.31
C ARG A 373 -11.04 -4.53 7.44
N TRP A 374 -12.32 -4.84 7.28
CA TRP A 374 -13.12 -5.57 8.27
C TRP A 374 -12.57 -7.00 8.55
N THR A 375 -11.92 -7.62 7.55
CA THR A 375 -11.25 -8.92 7.70
C THR A 375 -10.13 -8.87 8.72
N ASP A 376 -9.40 -7.73 8.79
CA ASP A 376 -8.32 -7.54 9.74
C ASP A 376 -8.86 -7.45 11.17
N ALA A 377 -10.05 -6.88 11.38
CA ALA A 377 -10.70 -6.83 12.69
C ALA A 377 -10.92 -8.23 13.28
N ILE A 378 -11.38 -9.18 12.47
CA ILE A 378 -11.62 -10.56 12.91
C ILE A 378 -10.30 -11.22 13.32
N TRP A 379 -9.28 -11.05 12.47
CA TRP A 379 -7.97 -11.62 12.70
C TRP A 379 -7.28 -11.02 13.93
N ILE A 380 -7.31 -9.70 14.06
CA ILE A 380 -6.78 -8.98 15.23
C ILE A 380 -7.49 -9.44 16.51
N ALA A 381 -8.84 -9.51 16.49
CA ALA A 381 -9.60 -9.95 17.64
C ALA A 381 -9.26 -11.40 18.05
N ALA A 382 -9.16 -12.30 17.07
CA ALA A 382 -8.79 -13.69 17.33
C ALA A 382 -7.41 -13.80 17.99
N VAL A 383 -6.41 -13.09 17.45
CA VAL A 383 -5.04 -13.10 17.99
C VAL A 383 -5.00 -12.44 19.37
N ALA A 384 -5.64 -11.28 19.58
CA ALA A 384 -5.64 -10.58 20.87
C ALA A 384 -6.30 -11.43 21.97
N ILE A 385 -7.42 -12.10 21.68
CA ILE A 385 -8.10 -12.99 22.63
C ILE A 385 -7.26 -14.25 22.91
N ALA A 386 -6.64 -14.84 21.88
CA ALA A 386 -5.77 -16.00 22.05
C ALA A 386 -4.54 -15.66 22.93
N VAL A 387 -3.90 -14.52 22.68
CA VAL A 387 -2.77 -14.03 23.47
C VAL A 387 -3.19 -13.73 24.91
N SER A 388 -4.35 -13.08 25.10
CA SER A 388 -4.91 -12.85 26.44
C SER A 388 -5.17 -14.15 27.20
N PHE A 389 -5.73 -15.16 26.53
CA PHE A 389 -5.94 -16.48 27.10
C PHE A 389 -4.62 -17.14 27.52
N LEU A 390 -3.61 -17.14 26.65
CA LEU A 390 -2.29 -17.73 26.94
C LEU A 390 -1.60 -17.03 28.11
N ALA A 391 -1.63 -15.70 28.17
CA ALA A 391 -1.06 -14.90 29.23
C ALA A 391 -1.67 -15.21 30.62
N THR A 392 -2.95 -15.65 30.63
CA THR A 392 -3.66 -15.96 31.89
C THR A 392 -3.35 -17.33 32.46
N ILE A 393 -2.79 -18.26 31.69
CA ILE A 393 -2.58 -19.66 32.12
C ILE A 393 -1.65 -19.72 33.35
N TYR A 394 -0.54 -18.99 33.32
CA TYR A 394 0.43 -19.00 34.41
C TYR A 394 -0.15 -18.43 35.73
N PRO A 395 -0.73 -17.20 35.77
CA PRO A 395 -1.33 -16.66 36.98
C PRO A 395 -2.47 -17.52 37.52
N ALA A 396 -3.33 -18.06 36.64
CA ALA A 396 -4.43 -18.91 37.04
C ALA A 396 -3.97 -20.24 37.66
N ARG A 397 -2.87 -20.81 37.18
CA ARG A 397 -2.27 -21.99 37.81
C ARG A 397 -1.66 -21.65 39.18
N SER A 398 -1.00 -20.52 39.30
CA SER A 398 -0.46 -20.03 40.57
C SER A 398 -1.54 -19.83 41.62
N ALA A 399 -2.64 -19.16 41.23
CA ALA A 399 -3.81 -18.96 42.11
C ALA A 399 -4.41 -20.27 42.63
N SER A 400 -4.45 -21.31 41.77
CA SER A 400 -5.04 -22.61 42.12
C SER A 400 -4.20 -23.49 43.05
N ARG A 401 -2.94 -23.10 43.32
CA ARG A 401 -2.00 -23.84 44.17
C ARG A 401 -1.84 -23.23 45.56
N ILE A 402 -2.57 -22.18 45.89
CA ILE A 402 -2.56 -21.52 47.17
C ILE A 402 -3.03 -22.52 48.28
N SER A 403 -2.23 -22.69 49.33
CA SER A 403 -2.61 -23.50 50.50
C SER A 403 -3.49 -22.67 51.43
N PRO A 404 -4.75 -23.10 51.73
CA PRO A 404 -5.63 -22.40 52.65
C PRO A 404 -5.03 -22.25 54.03
N VAL A 405 -4.27 -23.28 54.49
CA VAL A 405 -3.67 -23.34 55.82
C VAL A 405 -2.55 -22.28 55.97
N GLU A 406 -1.71 -22.14 54.95
CA GLU A 406 -0.62 -21.12 54.99
C GLU A 406 -1.16 -19.71 54.86
N ALA A 407 -2.15 -19.50 53.98
CA ALA A 407 -2.72 -18.19 53.75
C ALA A 407 -3.51 -17.60 54.94
N LEU A 408 -4.06 -18.45 55.80
CA LEU A 408 -4.80 -18.06 57.02
C LEU A 408 -3.96 -18.03 58.28
N ARG A 409 -2.74 -18.61 58.26
CA ARG A 409 -1.83 -18.70 59.42
C ARG A 409 -0.90 -17.50 59.55
N TYR A 410 -0.55 -16.84 58.49
CA TYR A 410 0.32 -15.64 58.52
C TYR A 410 -0.53 -14.37 58.60
N GLU A 411 -0.78 -13.91 59.81
CA GLU A 411 -0.99 -12.51 60.18
C GLU A 411 0.26 -11.96 60.79
#